data_edab954cdfb899d585ee5fdd11443bbc
#
_entry.id   edab954cdfb899d585ee5fdd11443bbc
#
_cell.length_a   1.000
_cell.length_b   1.000
_cell.length_c   1.000
_cell.angle_alpha   90.00
_cell.angle_beta   90.00
_cell.angle_gamma   90.00
#
_symmetry.space_group_name_H-M   'P 1'
#
loop_
_entity.id
_entity.type
_entity.pdbx_description
1 polymer ?
#
loop_
_entity_poly.entity_id
_entity_poly.type
_entity_poly.pdbx_seq_one_letter_code
_entity_poly.pdbx_strand_id
1 'polypeptide(L)'
;MLGGFPQTSRIDLQGSSNFLTKLRRGKAQTTRESLPPLERVADCGAGIGRITKGLLLGVANKVDVVEPVKKFTDELVQSLGNGEYAGDGEGNRGKGQVGNVINLGLQDWIPEAGAYDIIWNQWCVGHLTDAQLVVYLQRCKDGLKKTTEGQETSKSCIVVKENLSTDPKHKDLYDDEDSSVTRSDVNFRRLFQEAGLKIVATELQKGMPKELFPVRIYALRSA
;
A
#
# COMPACT_ATOMS: atom_id res chain seq x y z
N MET A 1 13.48 2.11 -4.81
CA MET A 1 14.36 3.03 -4.04
C MET A 1 13.78 4.45 -4.11
N LEU A 2 14.05 5.33 -3.15
CA LEU A 2 13.46 6.67 -3.08
C LEU A 2 14.19 7.70 -3.99
N GLY A 3 14.65 7.28 -5.18
CA GLY A 3 15.18 8.17 -6.21
C GLY A 3 16.19 9.24 -5.75
N GLY A 4 17.10 8.91 -4.83
CA GLY A 4 18.09 9.86 -4.31
C GLY A 4 17.61 10.78 -3.17
N PHE A 5 16.39 10.60 -2.65
CA PHE A 5 15.81 11.38 -1.54
C PHE A 5 15.52 10.52 -0.31
N PRO A 6 16.54 9.95 0.37
CA PRO A 6 16.32 9.06 1.52
C PRO A 6 15.59 9.73 2.68
N GLN A 7 15.74 11.07 2.84
CA GLN A 7 15.04 11.85 3.85
C GLN A 7 13.51 11.85 3.68
N THR A 8 12.99 11.55 2.49
CA THR A 8 11.54 11.48 2.25
C THR A 8 10.91 10.27 2.90
N SER A 9 11.68 9.22 3.20
CA SER A 9 11.17 7.97 3.78
C SER A 9 10.40 8.20 5.08
N ARG A 10 10.95 9.01 6.00
CA ARG A 10 10.30 9.32 7.28
C ARG A 10 8.98 10.07 7.09
N ILE A 11 8.97 11.08 6.21
CA ILE A 11 7.78 11.88 5.92
C ILE A 11 6.70 11.00 5.30
N ASP A 12 7.10 10.14 4.38
CA ASP A 12 6.20 9.20 3.70
C ASP A 12 5.57 8.19 4.66
N LEU A 13 6.38 7.54 5.50
CA LEU A 13 5.91 6.58 6.51
C LEU A 13 4.97 7.25 7.52
N GLN A 14 5.30 8.47 7.97
CA GLN A 14 4.44 9.22 8.88
C GLN A 14 3.08 9.55 8.22
N GLY A 15 3.07 9.98 6.96
CA GLY A 15 1.85 10.24 6.20
C GLY A 15 1.00 8.98 6.05
N SER A 16 1.63 7.86 5.69
CA SER A 16 0.98 6.55 5.56
C SER A 16 0.38 6.07 6.90
N SER A 17 1.12 6.21 7.99
CA SER A 17 0.65 5.86 9.35
C SER A 17 -0.54 6.71 9.79
N ASN A 18 -0.47 8.03 9.56
CA ASN A 18 -1.56 8.94 9.88
C ASN A 18 -2.83 8.61 9.07
N PHE A 19 -2.68 8.39 7.77
CA PHE A 19 -3.79 8.01 6.89
C PHE A 19 -4.44 6.70 7.35
N LEU A 20 -3.62 5.67 7.60
CA LEU A 20 -4.11 4.35 8.02
C LEU A 20 -4.82 4.43 9.38
N THR A 21 -4.30 5.21 10.32
CA THR A 21 -4.92 5.43 11.63
C THR A 21 -6.30 6.08 11.50
N LYS A 22 -6.42 7.13 10.69
CA LYS A 22 -7.71 7.80 10.40
C LYS A 22 -8.70 6.85 9.74
N LEU A 23 -8.24 6.09 8.73
CA LEU A 23 -9.05 5.12 7.99
C LEU A 23 -9.62 4.04 8.93
N ARG A 24 -8.81 3.52 9.85
CA ARG A 24 -9.20 2.47 10.79
C ARG A 24 -10.12 2.97 11.89
N ARG A 25 -9.93 4.21 12.37
CA ARG A 25 -10.80 4.81 13.38
C ARG A 25 -12.18 5.18 12.83
N GLY A 26 -12.26 5.56 11.55
CA GLY A 26 -13.49 6.07 10.95
C GLY A 26 -13.89 7.45 11.54
N LYS A 27 -15.10 7.91 11.18
CA LYS A 27 -15.61 9.22 11.63
C LYS A 27 -16.10 9.24 13.09
N ALA A 28 -16.37 8.09 13.68
CA ALA A 28 -17.08 7.98 14.97
C ALA A 28 -16.17 7.81 16.20
N GLN A 29 -14.90 7.43 16.02
CA GLN A 29 -14.01 7.18 17.16
C GLN A 29 -13.12 8.38 17.46
N THR A 30 -13.51 9.16 18.48
CA THR A 30 -12.71 10.25 19.08
C THR A 30 -11.79 9.78 20.20
N THR A 31 -11.89 8.51 20.62
CA THR A 31 -11.12 7.95 21.74
C THR A 31 -9.65 7.72 21.33
N ARG A 32 -8.73 8.03 22.28
CA ARG A 32 -7.28 7.78 22.13
C ARG A 32 -6.88 6.31 22.34
N GLU A 33 -7.85 5.41 22.40
CA GLU A 33 -7.56 3.98 22.58
C GLU A 33 -6.74 3.41 21.45
N SER A 34 -5.87 2.45 21.77
CA SER A 34 -5.08 1.74 20.79
C SER A 34 -5.98 0.89 19.89
N LEU A 35 -5.77 0.97 18.58
CA LEU A 35 -6.50 0.13 17.63
C LEU A 35 -6.00 -1.32 17.73
N PRO A 36 -6.90 -2.32 17.75
CA PRO A 36 -6.49 -3.72 17.73
C PRO A 36 -5.66 -4.00 16.47
N PRO A 37 -4.67 -4.90 16.49
CA PRO A 37 -3.91 -5.24 15.31
C PRO A 37 -4.83 -5.81 14.21
N LEU A 38 -4.44 -5.57 12.96
CA LEU A 38 -5.01 -6.27 11.81
C LEU A 38 -4.53 -7.72 11.85
N GLU A 39 -5.32 -8.65 11.36
CA GLU A 39 -4.89 -10.06 11.37
C GLU A 39 -3.87 -10.35 10.28
N ARG A 40 -4.18 -9.97 9.03
CA ARG A 40 -3.32 -10.24 7.88
C ARG A 40 -3.39 -9.12 6.85
N VAL A 41 -2.21 -8.68 6.41
CA VAL A 41 -2.07 -7.66 5.37
C VAL A 41 -1.08 -8.13 4.31
N ALA A 42 -1.16 -7.57 3.10
CA ALA A 42 -0.16 -7.79 2.05
C ALA A 42 0.57 -6.48 1.75
N ASP A 43 1.90 -6.55 1.62
CA ASP A 43 2.76 -5.50 1.10
C ASP A 43 3.15 -5.84 -0.33
N CYS A 44 2.61 -5.13 -1.30
CA CYS A 44 2.76 -5.40 -2.72
C CYS A 44 3.78 -4.46 -3.35
N GLY A 45 4.76 -5.03 -4.06
CA GLY A 45 5.94 -4.30 -4.51
C GLY A 45 6.81 -3.89 -3.31
N ALA A 46 6.99 -4.81 -2.36
CA ALA A 46 7.59 -4.50 -1.06
C ALA A 46 9.06 -4.08 -1.13
N GLY A 47 9.77 -4.43 -2.21
CA GLY A 47 11.20 -4.18 -2.33
C GLY A 47 11.98 -4.80 -1.15
N ILE A 48 12.87 -4.03 -0.54
CA ILE A 48 13.62 -4.43 0.66
C ILE A 48 12.82 -4.27 1.97
N GLY A 49 11.49 -4.11 1.88
CA GLY A 49 10.58 -4.09 3.02
C GLY A 49 10.50 -2.77 3.78
N ARG A 50 10.65 -1.64 3.10
CA ARG A 50 10.56 -0.32 3.75
C ARG A 50 9.19 -0.10 4.40
N ILE A 51 8.10 -0.41 3.71
CA ILE A 51 6.72 -0.29 4.22
C ILE A 51 6.42 -1.45 5.19
N THR A 52 6.84 -2.65 4.87
CA THR A 52 6.74 -3.81 5.78
C THR A 52 7.30 -3.47 7.15
N LYS A 53 8.59 -3.08 7.21
CA LYS A 53 9.31 -2.80 8.47
C LYS A 53 8.86 -1.51 9.15
N GLY A 54 8.62 -0.44 8.35
CA GLY A 54 8.34 0.90 8.88
C GLY A 54 6.89 1.16 9.24
N LEU A 55 5.96 0.33 8.77
CA LEU A 55 4.53 0.56 8.97
C LEU A 55 3.76 -0.72 9.31
N LEU A 56 3.79 -1.72 8.42
CA LEU A 56 2.80 -2.80 8.46
C LEU A 56 3.02 -3.77 9.61
N LEU A 57 4.26 -4.12 9.95
CA LEU A 57 4.58 -4.94 11.12
C LEU A 57 4.19 -4.28 12.45
N GLY A 58 4.04 -2.96 12.48
CA GLY A 58 3.57 -2.21 13.65
C GLY A 58 2.05 -2.25 13.86
N VAL A 59 1.28 -2.65 12.83
CA VAL A 59 -0.19 -2.55 12.84
C VAL A 59 -0.90 -3.86 12.53
N ALA A 60 -0.19 -4.89 12.12
CA ALA A 60 -0.75 -6.19 11.75
C ALA A 60 0.01 -7.34 12.41
N ASN A 61 -0.70 -8.45 12.67
CA ASN A 61 -0.11 -9.68 13.21
C ASN A 61 0.73 -10.42 12.15
N LYS A 62 0.26 -10.41 10.89
CA LYS A 62 0.90 -11.09 9.78
C LYS A 62 0.98 -10.19 8.56
N VAL A 63 2.17 -10.07 7.95
CA VAL A 63 2.41 -9.31 6.72
C VAL A 63 2.94 -10.26 5.66
N ASP A 64 2.15 -10.53 4.62
CA ASP A 64 2.63 -11.23 3.44
C ASP A 64 3.33 -10.22 2.52
N VAL A 65 4.46 -10.63 1.96
CA VAL A 65 5.31 -9.79 1.11
C VAL A 65 5.22 -10.30 -0.32
N VAL A 66 4.84 -9.42 -1.25
CA VAL A 66 4.78 -9.70 -2.69
C VAL A 66 5.79 -8.83 -3.40
N GLU A 67 6.84 -9.45 -3.96
CA GLU A 67 7.94 -8.75 -4.62
C GLU A 67 8.59 -9.68 -5.65
N PRO A 68 8.64 -9.31 -6.95
CA PRO A 68 9.18 -10.20 -7.98
C PRO A 68 10.69 -10.43 -7.84
N VAL A 69 11.44 -9.47 -7.31
CA VAL A 69 12.90 -9.54 -7.24
C VAL A 69 13.34 -10.25 -5.97
N LYS A 70 13.67 -11.54 -6.11
CA LYS A 70 14.09 -12.39 -4.97
C LYS A 70 15.22 -11.78 -4.13
N LYS A 71 16.18 -11.10 -4.75
CA LYS A 71 17.29 -10.43 -4.04
C LYS A 71 16.75 -9.42 -3.00
N PHE A 72 15.67 -8.70 -3.31
CA PHE A 72 15.08 -7.72 -2.39
C PHE A 72 14.40 -8.40 -1.21
N THR A 73 13.68 -9.49 -1.46
CA THR A 73 13.04 -10.24 -0.37
C THR A 73 14.07 -10.96 0.51
N ASP A 74 15.19 -11.44 -0.05
CA ASP A 74 16.29 -12.02 0.74
C ASP A 74 16.90 -10.96 1.66
N GLU A 75 17.13 -9.72 1.17
CA GLU A 75 17.61 -8.61 1.99
C GLU A 75 16.60 -8.22 3.09
N LEU A 76 15.30 -8.19 2.76
CA LEU A 76 14.26 -7.95 3.75
C LEU A 76 14.31 -8.99 4.88
N VAL A 77 14.31 -10.26 4.54
CA VAL A 77 14.32 -11.36 5.53
C VAL A 77 15.58 -11.31 6.37
N GLN A 78 16.75 -11.09 5.75
CA GLN A 78 18.02 -10.97 6.46
C GLN A 78 18.00 -9.78 7.44
N SER A 79 17.54 -8.63 7.00
CA SER A 79 17.48 -7.42 7.86
C SER A 79 16.56 -7.62 9.07
N LEU A 80 15.45 -8.31 8.91
CA LEU A 80 14.56 -8.66 10.02
C LEU A 80 15.21 -9.64 11.00
N GLY A 81 15.97 -10.63 10.48
CA GLY A 81 16.75 -11.56 11.30
C GLY A 81 17.81 -10.85 12.15
N ASN A 82 18.36 -9.74 11.65
CA ASN A 82 19.30 -8.86 12.36
C ASN A 82 18.61 -7.87 13.33
N GLY A 83 17.28 -7.88 13.41
CA GLY A 83 16.54 -6.96 14.27
C GLY A 83 16.39 -5.53 13.70
N GLU A 84 16.63 -5.34 12.42
CA GLU A 84 16.50 -4.05 11.74
C GLU A 84 15.03 -3.74 11.47
N TYR A 85 14.43 -2.96 12.32
CA TYR A 85 13.09 -2.39 12.11
C TYR A 85 13.23 -0.90 11.76
N ALA A 86 12.53 -0.45 10.72
CA ALA A 86 12.55 0.95 10.32
C ALA A 86 11.64 1.77 11.24
N GLY A 87 12.15 2.16 12.40
CA GLY A 87 11.45 3.04 13.34
C GLY A 87 12.39 3.53 14.43
N ASP A 88 12.60 4.84 14.48
CA ASP A 88 13.51 5.50 15.43
C ASP A 88 12.95 5.57 16.87
N GLY A 89 12.35 4.53 17.37
CA GLY A 89 11.79 4.56 18.70
C GLY A 89 11.67 3.22 19.37
N GLU A 90 12.21 3.11 20.58
CA GLU A 90 12.12 1.94 21.46
C GLU A 90 10.69 1.45 21.73
N GLY A 91 9.67 2.22 21.33
CA GLY A 91 8.24 1.92 21.56
C GLY A 91 7.50 1.23 20.42
N ASN A 92 8.07 1.13 19.22
CA ASN A 92 7.36 0.62 18.04
C ASN A 92 8.01 -0.64 17.44
N ARG A 93 8.51 -1.53 18.27
CA ARG A 93 8.81 -2.89 17.85
C ARG A 93 7.49 -3.57 17.51
N GLY A 94 7.15 -3.60 16.21
CA GLY A 94 5.95 -4.24 15.74
C GLY A 94 5.88 -5.67 16.26
N LYS A 95 4.73 -6.01 16.84
CA LYS A 95 4.45 -7.38 17.31
C LYS A 95 4.15 -8.32 16.15
N GLY A 96 4.02 -7.79 14.91
CA GLY A 96 3.73 -8.55 13.72
C GLY A 96 4.93 -9.30 13.18
N GLN A 97 4.66 -10.32 12.39
CA GLN A 97 5.67 -11.12 11.70
C GLN A 97 5.43 -11.13 10.20
N VAL A 98 6.50 -11.32 9.44
CA VAL A 98 6.40 -11.63 8.01
C VAL A 98 5.79 -13.03 7.86
N GLY A 99 4.75 -13.10 7.06
CA GLY A 99 4.09 -14.34 6.71
C GLY A 99 4.71 -15.00 5.49
N ASN A 100 3.98 -15.03 4.39
CA ASN A 100 4.47 -15.57 3.14
C ASN A 100 5.37 -14.55 2.41
N VAL A 101 6.47 -15.02 1.86
CA VAL A 101 7.31 -14.28 0.91
C VAL A 101 7.02 -14.82 -0.48
N ILE A 102 6.47 -13.99 -1.34
CA ILE A 102 5.92 -14.37 -2.64
C ILE A 102 6.69 -13.63 -3.73
N ASN A 103 7.56 -14.37 -4.44
CA ASN A 103 8.36 -13.78 -5.51
C ASN A 103 7.61 -13.86 -6.85
N LEU A 104 6.55 -13.06 -6.98
CA LEU A 104 5.75 -12.90 -8.18
C LEU A 104 5.54 -11.42 -8.49
N GLY A 105 5.41 -11.10 -9.77
CA GLY A 105 4.92 -9.81 -10.21
C GLY A 105 3.42 -9.65 -9.89
N LEU A 106 2.97 -8.40 -9.77
CA LEU A 106 1.57 -8.11 -9.45
C LEU A 106 0.60 -8.65 -10.51
N GLN A 107 1.04 -8.70 -11.78
CA GLN A 107 0.25 -9.25 -12.89
C GLN A 107 -0.02 -10.76 -12.74
N ASP A 108 0.80 -11.46 -11.96
CA ASP A 108 0.71 -12.93 -11.79
C ASP A 108 0.20 -13.32 -10.40
N TRP A 109 0.31 -12.41 -9.43
CA TRP A 109 -0.10 -12.70 -8.06
C TRP A 109 -1.64 -12.78 -7.93
N ILE A 110 -2.09 -13.86 -7.29
CA ILE A 110 -3.49 -14.08 -6.93
C ILE A 110 -3.57 -14.14 -5.40
N PRO A 111 -4.18 -13.14 -4.74
CA PRO A 111 -4.37 -13.19 -3.30
C PRO A 111 -5.33 -14.31 -2.90
N GLU A 112 -5.07 -14.91 -1.75
CA GLU A 112 -5.98 -15.86 -1.13
C GLU A 112 -7.32 -15.17 -0.85
N ALA A 113 -8.42 -15.78 -1.30
CA ALA A 113 -9.75 -15.19 -1.23
C ALA A 113 -10.19 -14.92 0.22
N GLY A 114 -10.61 -13.69 0.49
CA GLY A 114 -11.13 -13.29 1.79
C GLY A 114 -10.10 -13.28 2.93
N ALA A 115 -8.80 -13.28 2.63
CA ALA A 115 -7.75 -13.45 3.63
C ALA A 115 -7.25 -12.13 4.25
N TYR A 116 -7.37 -11.01 3.54
CA TYR A 116 -6.66 -9.79 3.88
C TYR A 116 -7.55 -8.69 4.45
N ASP A 117 -7.08 -8.07 5.53
CA ASP A 117 -7.65 -6.82 6.05
C ASP A 117 -7.25 -5.63 5.19
N ILE A 118 -5.98 -5.62 4.73
CA ILE A 118 -5.45 -4.59 3.84
C ILE A 118 -4.51 -5.23 2.80
N ILE A 119 -4.65 -4.79 1.55
CA ILE A 119 -3.67 -5.02 0.49
C ILE A 119 -3.05 -3.66 0.17
N TRP A 120 -1.79 -3.47 0.53
CA TRP A 120 -1.05 -2.21 0.39
C TRP A 120 -0.20 -2.22 -0.86
N ASN A 121 -0.40 -1.20 -1.71
CA ASN A 121 0.34 -0.99 -2.95
C ASN A 121 0.97 0.39 -2.91
N GLN A 122 2.29 0.47 -2.94
CA GLN A 122 2.98 1.75 -2.92
C GLN A 122 4.15 1.76 -3.89
N TRP A 123 4.09 2.68 -4.86
CA TRP A 123 5.10 2.87 -5.91
C TRP A 123 5.43 1.58 -6.68
N CYS A 124 4.41 0.82 -7.02
CA CYS A 124 4.55 -0.45 -7.72
C CYS A 124 3.52 -0.65 -8.85
N VAL A 125 2.38 0.03 -8.80
CA VAL A 125 1.35 -0.18 -9.84
C VAL A 125 1.63 0.60 -11.13
N GLY A 126 2.64 1.47 -11.13
CA GLY A 126 3.16 2.13 -12.33
C GLY A 126 3.71 1.15 -13.37
N HIS A 127 4.18 -0.02 -12.96
CA HIS A 127 4.70 -1.06 -13.86
C HIS A 127 3.63 -1.93 -14.52
N LEU A 128 2.35 -1.71 -14.22
CA LEU A 128 1.23 -2.39 -14.88
C LEU A 128 0.62 -1.52 -15.98
N THR A 129 0.24 -2.12 -17.10
CA THR A 129 -0.64 -1.45 -18.06
C THR A 129 -2.01 -1.18 -17.42
N ASP A 130 -2.83 -0.31 -18.00
CA ASP A 130 -4.16 -0.02 -17.47
C ASP A 130 -5.02 -1.28 -17.37
N ALA A 131 -5.01 -2.13 -18.39
CA ALA A 131 -5.75 -3.39 -18.39
C ALA A 131 -5.25 -4.36 -17.30
N GLN A 132 -3.93 -4.48 -17.11
CA GLN A 132 -3.35 -5.31 -16.06
C GLN A 132 -3.71 -4.76 -14.67
N LEU A 133 -3.68 -3.44 -14.49
CA LEU A 133 -4.04 -2.82 -13.21
C LEU A 133 -5.50 -3.09 -12.85
N VAL A 134 -6.44 -2.98 -13.80
CA VAL A 134 -7.87 -3.31 -13.56
C VAL A 134 -8.01 -4.76 -13.12
N VAL A 135 -7.42 -5.71 -13.86
CA VAL A 135 -7.50 -7.15 -13.54
C VAL A 135 -6.85 -7.45 -12.18
N TYR A 136 -5.69 -6.83 -11.89
CA TYR A 136 -5.02 -6.97 -10.60
C TYR A 136 -5.89 -6.48 -9.45
N LEU A 137 -6.48 -5.28 -9.57
CA LEU A 137 -7.36 -4.72 -8.54
C LEU A 137 -8.63 -5.55 -8.32
N GLN A 138 -9.18 -6.18 -9.38
CA GLN A 138 -10.29 -7.12 -9.24
C GLN A 138 -9.91 -8.33 -8.40
N ARG A 139 -8.73 -8.91 -8.64
CA ARG A 139 -8.20 -10.01 -7.81
C ARG A 139 -7.95 -9.57 -6.37
N CYS A 140 -7.37 -8.38 -6.17
CA CYS A 140 -7.20 -7.81 -4.83
C CYS A 140 -8.53 -7.65 -4.10
N LYS A 141 -9.60 -7.22 -4.79
CA LYS A 141 -10.95 -7.12 -4.23
C LYS A 141 -11.44 -8.47 -3.70
N ASP A 142 -11.21 -9.55 -4.44
CA ASP A 142 -11.60 -10.90 -4.01
C ASP A 142 -10.75 -11.40 -2.83
N GLY A 143 -9.52 -10.93 -2.70
CA GLY A 143 -8.63 -11.22 -1.57
C GLY A 143 -9.00 -10.51 -0.26
N LEU A 144 -9.84 -9.47 -0.30
CA LEU A 144 -10.25 -8.77 0.91
C LEU A 144 -11.24 -9.58 1.73
N LYS A 145 -11.11 -9.51 3.05
CA LYS A 145 -12.11 -10.06 3.99
C LYS A 145 -13.48 -9.45 3.72
N LYS A 146 -14.47 -10.31 3.61
CA LYS A 146 -15.86 -9.92 3.44
C LYS A 146 -16.47 -9.52 4.78
N THR A 147 -17.55 -8.77 4.75
CA THR A 147 -18.36 -8.46 5.94
C THR A 147 -18.91 -9.75 6.53
N THR A 148 -18.71 -9.98 7.82
CA THR A 148 -19.39 -11.04 8.55
C THR A 148 -20.82 -10.62 8.92
N GLU A 149 -21.74 -11.59 9.02
CA GLU A 149 -23.11 -11.31 9.48
C GLU A 149 -23.08 -10.54 10.81
N GLY A 150 -23.83 -9.43 10.88
CA GLY A 150 -23.88 -8.54 12.04
C GLY A 150 -22.92 -7.33 12.01
N GLN A 151 -22.05 -7.21 11.01
CA GLN A 151 -21.23 -6.00 10.80
C GLN A 151 -21.84 -5.15 9.68
N GLU A 152 -22.01 -3.86 9.90
CA GLU A 152 -22.60 -2.94 8.91
C GLU A 152 -21.78 -2.84 7.61
N THR A 153 -20.45 -2.93 7.67
CA THR A 153 -19.56 -2.92 6.50
C THR A 153 -18.20 -3.53 6.82
N SER A 154 -17.61 -4.26 5.88
CA SER A 154 -16.21 -4.69 6.00
C SER A 154 -15.29 -3.46 6.08
N LYS A 155 -14.35 -3.48 7.03
CA LYS A 155 -13.30 -2.45 7.15
C LYS A 155 -12.10 -2.73 6.24
N SER A 156 -12.07 -3.89 5.58
CA SER A 156 -10.99 -4.29 4.67
C SER A 156 -10.92 -3.40 3.44
N CYS A 157 -9.72 -3.12 2.96
CA CYS A 157 -9.54 -2.23 1.81
C CYS A 157 -8.24 -2.50 1.06
N ILE A 158 -8.21 -2.09 -0.20
CA ILE A 158 -6.98 -1.94 -0.98
C ILE A 158 -6.48 -0.51 -0.75
N VAL A 159 -5.19 -0.37 -0.47
CA VAL A 159 -4.52 0.93 -0.43
C VAL A 159 -3.63 1.04 -1.67
N VAL A 160 -3.75 2.15 -2.39
CA VAL A 160 -2.86 2.53 -3.49
C VAL A 160 -2.23 3.87 -3.15
N LYS A 161 -0.91 3.96 -3.12
CA LYS A 161 -0.16 5.19 -2.89
C LYS A 161 0.85 5.37 -4.00
N GLU A 162 0.65 6.40 -4.82
CA GLU A 162 1.42 6.59 -6.07
C GLU A 162 1.70 8.06 -6.37
N ASN A 163 2.71 8.26 -7.21
CA ASN A 163 2.97 9.52 -7.86
C ASN A 163 1.82 9.88 -8.80
N LEU A 164 1.53 11.17 -8.93
CA LEU A 164 0.54 11.69 -9.86
C LEU A 164 1.20 12.53 -10.95
N SER A 165 0.78 12.30 -12.18
CA SER A 165 1.11 13.18 -13.29
C SER A 165 0.62 14.61 -13.01
N THR A 166 1.48 15.57 -13.29
CA THR A 166 1.19 17.01 -13.20
C THR A 166 0.85 17.63 -14.56
N ASP A 167 0.64 16.80 -15.59
CA ASP A 167 0.25 17.29 -16.93
C ASP A 167 -1.07 18.07 -16.85
N PRO A 168 -1.13 19.31 -17.38
CA PRO A 168 -2.33 20.15 -17.30
C PRO A 168 -3.55 19.59 -18.05
N LYS A 169 -3.30 18.68 -19.01
CA LYS A 169 -4.35 17.97 -19.78
C LYS A 169 -4.68 16.61 -19.18
N HIS A 170 -4.20 16.32 -17.95
CA HIS A 170 -4.38 15.06 -17.26
C HIS A 170 -3.86 13.83 -18.01
N LYS A 171 -2.81 14.01 -18.81
CA LYS A 171 -2.14 12.89 -19.49
C LYS A 171 -1.27 12.12 -18.50
N ASP A 172 -1.23 10.82 -18.69
CA ASP A 172 -0.26 9.96 -18.04
C ASP A 172 1.12 10.18 -18.68
N LEU A 173 2.16 10.02 -17.89
CA LEU A 173 3.56 10.17 -18.32
C LEU A 173 4.21 8.78 -18.29
N TYR A 174 4.74 8.38 -19.44
CA TYR A 174 5.49 7.14 -19.55
C TYR A 174 6.97 7.41 -19.37
N ASP A 175 7.65 6.59 -18.58
CA ASP A 175 9.10 6.62 -18.37
C ASP A 175 9.71 5.38 -19.04
N ASP A 176 10.54 5.64 -20.07
CA ASP A 176 11.20 4.59 -20.84
C ASP A 176 12.36 3.93 -20.08
N GLU A 177 12.94 4.61 -19.08
CA GLU A 177 14.10 4.11 -18.35
C GLU A 177 13.73 2.94 -17.43
N ASP A 178 12.60 3.06 -16.73
CA ASP A 178 12.12 2.02 -15.80
C ASP A 178 10.83 1.33 -16.26
N SER A 179 10.34 1.67 -17.45
CA SER A 179 9.11 1.12 -18.04
C SER A 179 7.89 1.29 -17.12
N SER A 180 7.76 2.46 -16.51
CA SER A 180 6.66 2.79 -15.64
C SER A 180 5.76 3.90 -16.20
N VAL A 181 4.54 3.97 -15.67
CA VAL A 181 3.56 5.02 -15.99
C VAL A 181 3.21 5.80 -14.72
N THR A 182 3.53 7.10 -14.73
CA THR A 182 3.00 8.04 -13.76
C THR A 182 1.63 8.50 -14.22
N ARG A 183 0.58 7.97 -13.59
CA ARG A 183 -0.82 8.23 -13.96
C ARG A 183 -1.35 9.52 -13.38
N SER A 184 -2.31 10.12 -14.07
CA SER A 184 -3.10 11.22 -13.54
C SER A 184 -4.13 10.75 -12.50
N ASP A 185 -4.56 11.65 -11.60
CA ASP A 185 -5.64 11.35 -10.64
C ASP A 185 -6.94 10.95 -11.37
N VAL A 186 -7.21 11.58 -12.51
CA VAL A 186 -8.39 11.28 -13.33
C VAL A 186 -8.34 9.84 -13.86
N ASN A 187 -7.18 9.40 -14.37
CA ASN A 187 -7.03 8.03 -14.87
C ASN A 187 -7.08 7.00 -13.74
N PHE A 188 -6.43 7.24 -12.59
CA PHE A 188 -6.56 6.35 -11.43
C PHE A 188 -8.03 6.15 -11.03
N ARG A 189 -8.82 7.22 -10.94
CA ARG A 189 -10.25 7.14 -10.57
C ARG A 189 -11.05 6.32 -11.57
N ARG A 190 -10.79 6.49 -12.87
CA ARG A 190 -11.41 5.70 -13.93
C ARG A 190 -11.09 4.20 -13.77
N LEU A 191 -9.80 3.85 -13.60
CA LEU A 191 -9.37 2.47 -13.44
C LEU A 191 -9.92 1.80 -12.17
N PHE A 192 -10.01 2.54 -11.06
CA PHE A 192 -10.65 2.03 -9.84
C PHE A 192 -12.13 1.71 -10.07
N GLN A 193 -12.84 2.59 -10.77
CA GLN A 193 -14.25 2.38 -11.11
C GLN A 193 -14.41 1.17 -12.05
N GLU A 194 -13.57 1.02 -13.07
CA GLU A 194 -13.56 -0.13 -13.99
C GLU A 194 -13.28 -1.45 -13.25
N ALA A 195 -12.46 -1.42 -12.20
CA ALA A 195 -12.23 -2.58 -11.34
C ALA A 195 -13.41 -2.88 -10.39
N GLY A 196 -14.49 -2.09 -10.40
CA GLY A 196 -15.63 -2.21 -9.49
C GLY A 196 -15.31 -1.81 -8.06
N LEU A 197 -14.46 -0.79 -7.91
CA LEU A 197 -14.01 -0.24 -6.64
C LEU A 197 -14.46 1.22 -6.49
N LYS A 198 -14.74 1.61 -5.24
CA LYS A 198 -14.99 3.01 -4.86
C LYS A 198 -13.92 3.52 -3.91
N ILE A 199 -13.57 4.80 -4.03
CA ILE A 199 -12.66 5.47 -3.11
C ILE A 199 -13.44 5.81 -1.83
N VAL A 200 -13.00 5.27 -0.70
CA VAL A 200 -13.60 5.54 0.62
C VAL A 200 -12.82 6.59 1.41
N ALA A 201 -11.54 6.76 1.10
CA ALA A 201 -10.70 7.84 1.62
C ALA A 201 -9.57 8.15 0.63
N THR A 202 -9.14 9.41 0.59
CA THR A 202 -7.96 9.82 -0.19
C THR A 202 -7.32 11.05 0.43
N GLU A 203 -5.99 11.11 0.41
CA GLU A 203 -5.22 12.26 0.87
C GLU A 203 -4.02 12.51 -0.06
N LEU A 204 -3.65 13.77 -0.23
CA LEU A 204 -2.40 14.16 -0.86
C LEU A 204 -1.30 14.16 0.21
N GLN A 205 -0.18 13.50 -0.06
CA GLN A 205 0.97 13.47 0.82
C GLN A 205 1.52 14.87 0.98
N LYS A 206 1.69 15.33 2.22
CA LYS A 206 2.29 16.62 2.55
C LYS A 206 3.78 16.46 2.89
N GLY A 207 4.54 17.55 2.74
CA GLY A 207 5.94 17.62 3.17
C GLY A 207 6.95 16.99 2.21
N MET A 208 6.52 16.51 1.04
CA MET A 208 7.44 16.08 -0.02
C MET A 208 8.15 17.27 -0.66
N PRO A 209 9.39 17.11 -1.14
CA PRO A 209 10.08 18.11 -1.95
C PRO A 209 9.23 18.52 -3.17
N LYS A 210 9.30 19.78 -3.56
CA LYS A 210 8.50 20.33 -4.66
C LYS A 210 8.94 19.83 -6.03
N GLU A 211 10.15 19.32 -6.11
CA GLU A 211 10.79 18.76 -7.31
C GLU A 211 10.23 17.37 -7.65
N LEU A 212 9.59 16.70 -6.68
CA LEU A 212 9.00 15.39 -6.86
C LEU A 212 7.54 15.51 -7.32
N PHE A 213 7.08 14.51 -8.04
CA PHE A 213 5.66 14.37 -8.34
C PHE A 213 4.82 14.39 -7.07
N PRO A 214 3.62 15.00 -7.09
CA PRO A 214 2.69 14.88 -5.99
C PRO A 214 2.35 13.42 -5.74
N VAL A 215 2.36 13.00 -4.48
CA VAL A 215 2.02 11.63 -4.08
C VAL A 215 0.63 11.62 -3.47
N ARG A 216 -0.23 10.73 -3.93
CA ARG A 216 -1.58 10.55 -3.40
C ARG A 216 -1.79 9.13 -2.90
N ILE A 217 -2.48 9.03 -1.78
CA ILE A 217 -2.93 7.77 -1.20
C ILE A 217 -4.45 7.64 -1.36
N TYR A 218 -4.89 6.45 -1.74
CA TYR A 218 -6.30 6.09 -1.89
C TYR A 218 -6.59 4.84 -1.08
N ALA A 219 -7.73 4.81 -0.40
CA ALA A 219 -8.30 3.58 0.16
C ALA A 219 -9.53 3.20 -0.65
N LEU A 220 -9.57 1.96 -1.13
CA LEU A 220 -10.55 1.44 -2.06
C LEU A 220 -11.31 0.28 -1.43
N ARG A 221 -12.61 0.22 -1.66
CA ARG A 221 -13.48 -0.90 -1.29
C ARG A 221 -14.37 -1.29 -2.47
N SER A 222 -15.00 -2.45 -2.39
CA SER A 222 -16.03 -2.84 -3.36
C SER A 222 -17.09 -1.74 -3.49
N ALA A 223 -17.49 -1.44 -4.73
CA ALA A 223 -18.52 -0.44 -5.03
C ALA A 223 -19.89 -0.88 -4.53
#